data_8ffb674f91e78b04d904971c34bb4464
#
_entry.id   8ffb674f91e78b04d904971c34bb4464
#
_cell.length_a   1.000
_cell.length_b   1.000
_cell.length_c   1.000
_cell.angle_alpha   90.00
_cell.angle_beta   90.00
_cell.angle_gamma   90.00
#
_symmetry.space_group_name_H-M   'P 1'
#
loop_
_entity.id
_entity.type
_entity.pdbx_description
1 polymer ?
#
loop_
_entity_poly.entity_id
_entity_poly.type
_entity_poly.pdbx_seq_one_letter_code
_entity_poly.pdbx_strand_id
1 'polypeptide(L)'
;MRSRVTGFDSIARSHQAGIAVLATDEPADFHSPASFRSWLKKNHASTSALIVRLYRNHAENKGITYAQALDEALCFGWIDGVRRSFDKDSFTVRFSPRRGGSIWSLVNVGHAQRLIKDGRMAKSGLVAFQSRDEKRTGVYSFEQRPTELSPGHVRKFRSEKKAWEFFQSQAPWYRRTSAFWVMSAKREETREKRLGILIACSRRGAPIPALARPKKSGA
;
A
#
# COMPACT_ATOMS: atom_id res chain seq x y z
N MET A 1 -63.67 11.34 -43.15
CA MET A 1 -62.56 12.04 -43.85
C MET A 1 -61.27 11.79 -43.15
N ARG A 2 -60.34 11.19 -43.92
CA ARG A 2 -58.84 11.10 -43.74
C ARG A 2 -58.29 10.58 -42.44
N SER A 3 -57.95 9.31 -42.53
CA SER A 3 -56.89 8.55 -41.89
C SER A 3 -55.53 9.20 -42.00
N ARG A 4 -54.68 9.09 -41.02
CA ARG A 4 -53.25 8.93 -41.19
C ARG A 4 -52.70 8.02 -40.12
N VAL A 5 -52.33 6.82 -40.57
CA VAL A 5 -51.45 5.90 -39.91
C VAL A 5 -50.03 6.40 -40.16
N THR A 6 -49.21 6.54 -39.12
CA THR A 6 -47.75 6.55 -39.24
C THR A 6 -47.21 5.65 -38.14
N GLY A 7 -46.72 4.49 -38.58
CA GLY A 7 -45.91 3.63 -37.76
C GLY A 7 -44.55 4.26 -37.53
N PHE A 8 -44.05 4.08 -36.33
CA PHE A 8 -42.63 4.24 -36.01
C PHE A 8 -42.17 2.97 -35.34
N ASP A 9 -41.43 2.20 -36.10
CA ASP A 9 -40.58 1.13 -35.60
C ASP A 9 -39.57 1.73 -34.66
N SER A 10 -39.69 1.46 -33.36
CA SER A 10 -38.71 1.75 -32.37
C SER A 10 -37.90 0.48 -32.13
N ILE A 11 -36.73 0.43 -32.79
CA ILE A 11 -35.66 -0.56 -32.54
C ILE A 11 -35.27 -0.45 -31.09
N ALA A 12 -35.69 -1.40 -30.27
CA ALA A 12 -35.22 -1.59 -28.91
C ALA A 12 -33.74 -1.95 -28.93
N ARG A 13 -32.85 -0.96 -28.69
CA ARG A 13 -31.47 -1.20 -28.32
C ARG A 13 -31.45 -1.73 -26.89
N SER A 14 -31.32 -3.02 -26.74
CA SER A 14 -31.01 -3.66 -25.47
C SER A 14 -29.62 -3.19 -24.99
N HIS A 15 -29.60 -2.18 -24.14
CA HIS A 15 -28.46 -1.87 -23.32
C HIS A 15 -28.44 -2.92 -22.21
N GLN A 16 -27.63 -3.95 -22.39
CA GLN A 16 -27.16 -4.75 -21.27
C GLN A 16 -26.25 -3.84 -20.42
N ALA A 17 -26.86 -3.13 -19.49
CA ALA A 17 -26.14 -2.51 -18.38
C ALA A 17 -25.55 -3.65 -17.55
N GLY A 18 -24.24 -3.86 -17.70
CA GLY A 18 -23.48 -4.72 -16.80
C GLY A 18 -23.70 -4.21 -15.38
N ILE A 19 -24.37 -5.00 -14.56
CA ILE A 19 -24.53 -4.74 -13.13
C ILE A 19 -23.11 -4.75 -12.56
N ALA A 20 -22.56 -3.56 -12.30
CA ALA A 20 -21.37 -3.42 -11.47
C ALA A 20 -21.74 -3.96 -10.09
N VAL A 21 -21.23 -5.13 -9.74
CA VAL A 21 -21.36 -5.66 -8.38
C VAL A 21 -20.71 -4.64 -7.46
N LEU A 22 -21.52 -3.86 -6.76
CA LEU A 22 -21.09 -2.94 -5.73
C LEU A 22 -20.28 -3.75 -4.72
N ALA A 23 -19.10 -3.25 -4.36
CA ALA A 23 -18.30 -3.83 -3.31
C ALA A 23 -19.18 -3.90 -2.05
N THR A 24 -19.51 -5.11 -1.62
CA THR A 24 -20.22 -5.31 -0.35
C THR A 24 -19.34 -4.76 0.75
N ASP A 25 -19.90 -3.95 1.66
CA ASP A 25 -19.19 -3.37 2.78
C ASP A 25 -18.67 -4.44 3.76
N GLU A 26 -19.20 -5.66 3.65
CA GLU A 26 -18.74 -6.80 4.44
C GLU A 26 -17.46 -7.42 3.82
N PRO A 27 -16.42 -7.65 4.64
CA PRO A 27 -15.20 -8.25 4.17
C PRO A 27 -15.40 -9.73 3.83
N ALA A 28 -14.94 -10.12 2.64
CA ALA A 28 -14.88 -11.53 2.25
C ALA A 28 -13.84 -12.28 3.08
N ASP A 29 -14.20 -13.45 3.57
CA ASP A 29 -13.33 -14.33 4.34
C ASP A 29 -12.96 -15.56 3.51
N PHE A 30 -11.67 -15.89 3.42
CA PHE A 30 -11.15 -17.01 2.67
C PHE A 30 -10.33 -17.92 3.58
N HIS A 31 -10.67 -19.20 3.60
CA HIS A 31 -9.98 -20.19 4.44
C HIS A 31 -8.63 -20.63 3.87
N SER A 32 -8.38 -20.40 2.57
CA SER A 32 -7.12 -20.81 1.93
C SER A 32 -6.77 -19.92 0.75
N PRO A 33 -5.47 -19.84 0.36
CA PRO A 33 -5.06 -19.17 -0.87
C PRO A 33 -5.79 -19.69 -2.11
N ALA A 34 -6.06 -20.99 -2.17
CA ALA A 34 -6.76 -21.62 -3.28
C ALA A 34 -8.20 -21.12 -3.43
N SER A 35 -8.93 -20.89 -2.31
CA SER A 35 -10.28 -20.34 -2.34
C SER A 35 -10.30 -18.90 -2.84
N PHE A 36 -9.36 -18.06 -2.41
CA PHE A 36 -9.21 -16.71 -2.93
C PHE A 36 -8.80 -16.68 -4.40
N ARG A 37 -7.87 -17.56 -4.82
CA ARG A 37 -7.50 -17.75 -6.22
C ARG A 37 -8.71 -18.13 -7.09
N SER A 38 -9.55 -19.05 -6.60
CA SER A 38 -10.76 -19.48 -7.31
C SER A 38 -11.75 -18.32 -7.48
N TRP A 39 -11.91 -17.48 -6.46
CA TRP A 39 -12.72 -16.27 -6.55
C TRP A 39 -12.14 -15.28 -7.57
N LEU A 40 -10.84 -15.00 -7.52
CA LEU A 40 -10.15 -14.12 -8.49
C LEU A 40 -10.31 -14.64 -9.92
N LYS A 41 -10.15 -15.95 -10.14
CA LYS A 41 -10.33 -16.57 -11.46
C LYS A 41 -11.69 -16.25 -12.07
N LYS A 42 -12.74 -16.22 -11.27
CA LYS A 42 -14.11 -15.95 -11.70
C LYS A 42 -14.44 -14.46 -11.83
N ASN A 43 -13.88 -13.62 -10.96
CA ASN A 43 -14.39 -12.28 -10.73
C ASN A 43 -13.40 -11.14 -11.04
N HIS A 44 -12.11 -11.43 -11.25
CA HIS A 44 -11.07 -10.38 -11.39
C HIS A 44 -11.32 -9.39 -12.52
N ALA A 45 -12.03 -9.79 -13.58
CA ALA A 45 -12.30 -8.95 -14.74
C ALA A 45 -13.59 -8.11 -14.60
N SER A 46 -14.51 -8.52 -13.74
CA SER A 46 -15.84 -7.89 -13.60
C SER A 46 -15.99 -7.09 -12.31
N THR A 47 -15.14 -7.32 -11.32
CA THR A 47 -15.22 -6.68 -10.00
C THR A 47 -14.21 -5.55 -9.88
N SER A 48 -14.65 -4.38 -9.43
CA SER A 48 -13.79 -3.19 -9.28
C SER A 48 -12.96 -3.19 -7.99
N ALA A 49 -13.38 -3.91 -6.96
CA ALA A 49 -12.67 -4.04 -5.71
C ALA A 49 -13.28 -5.15 -4.83
N LEU A 50 -12.46 -5.67 -3.93
CA LEU A 50 -12.89 -6.60 -2.89
C LEU A 50 -12.22 -6.24 -1.57
N ILE A 51 -12.98 -6.20 -0.48
CA ILE A 51 -12.45 -6.10 0.87
C ILE A 51 -12.27 -7.53 1.38
N VAL A 52 -11.03 -7.88 1.73
CA VAL A 52 -10.66 -9.23 2.19
C VAL A 52 -10.25 -9.15 3.66
N ARG A 53 -10.79 -10.04 4.48
CA ARG A 53 -10.32 -10.27 5.85
C ARG A 53 -9.07 -11.13 5.82
N LEU A 54 -8.03 -10.68 6.50
CA LEU A 54 -6.72 -11.32 6.53
C LEU A 54 -6.30 -11.54 7.97
N TYR A 55 -5.68 -12.67 8.23
CA TYR A 55 -5.29 -13.05 9.57
C TYR A 55 -3.83 -12.71 9.86
N ARG A 56 -3.55 -12.37 11.13
CA ARG A 56 -2.20 -12.11 11.61
C ARG A 56 -1.46 -13.45 11.75
N ASN A 57 -0.14 -13.44 11.75
CA ASN A 57 0.68 -14.65 11.80
C ASN A 57 0.34 -15.58 12.99
N HIS A 58 -0.05 -15.02 14.14
CA HIS A 58 -0.46 -15.82 15.30
C HIS A 58 -1.84 -16.48 15.16
N ALA A 59 -2.60 -16.15 14.13
CA ALA A 59 -3.94 -16.65 13.85
C ALA A 59 -4.09 -17.14 12.39
N GLU A 60 -2.97 -17.52 11.74
CA GLU A 60 -2.94 -17.95 10.34
C GLU A 60 -3.77 -19.21 10.05
N ASN A 61 -4.04 -20.02 11.06
CA ASN A 61 -4.91 -21.20 10.96
C ASN A 61 -6.39 -20.88 10.77
N LYS A 62 -6.81 -19.61 10.96
CA LYS A 62 -8.20 -19.16 10.80
C LYS A 62 -8.54 -18.78 9.37
N GLY A 63 -7.55 -18.48 8.52
CA GLY A 63 -7.75 -18.08 7.14
C GLY A 63 -6.45 -17.61 6.48
N ILE A 64 -6.56 -16.87 5.39
CA ILE A 64 -5.38 -16.46 4.62
C ILE A 64 -4.62 -15.30 5.26
N THR A 65 -3.31 -15.33 5.15
CA THR A 65 -2.42 -14.23 5.55
C THR A 65 -2.29 -13.16 4.45
N TYR A 66 -1.76 -12.00 4.83
CA TYR A 66 -1.51 -10.92 3.85
C TYR A 66 -0.58 -11.35 2.72
N ALA A 67 0.50 -12.06 3.02
CA ALA A 67 1.46 -12.50 2.01
C ALA A 67 0.82 -13.45 0.98
N GLN A 68 0.01 -14.38 1.46
CA GLN A 68 -0.73 -15.31 0.61
C GLN A 68 -1.76 -14.57 -0.28
N ALA A 69 -2.51 -13.64 0.30
CA ALA A 69 -3.49 -12.84 -0.45
C ALA A 69 -2.83 -11.94 -1.49
N LEU A 70 -1.71 -11.30 -1.16
CA LEU A 70 -0.96 -10.46 -2.10
C LEU A 70 -0.44 -11.26 -3.29
N ASP A 71 0.11 -12.44 -3.04
CA ASP A 71 0.59 -13.32 -4.11
C ASP A 71 -0.54 -13.70 -5.07
N GLU A 72 -1.69 -14.12 -4.55
CA GLU A 72 -2.82 -14.46 -5.42
C GLU A 72 -3.36 -13.25 -6.18
N ALA A 73 -3.49 -12.09 -5.53
CA ALA A 73 -3.92 -10.86 -6.16
C ALA A 73 -2.99 -10.45 -7.32
N LEU A 74 -1.68 -10.47 -7.10
CA LEU A 74 -0.68 -10.16 -8.14
C LEU A 74 -0.77 -11.11 -9.33
N CYS A 75 -1.08 -12.40 -9.09
CA CYS A 75 -1.27 -13.37 -10.17
C CYS A 75 -2.38 -12.97 -11.15
N PHE A 76 -3.38 -12.19 -10.73
CA PHE A 76 -4.48 -11.72 -11.57
C PHE A 76 -4.40 -10.24 -11.92
N GLY A 77 -3.28 -9.57 -11.64
CA GLY A 77 -3.08 -8.14 -11.92
C GLY A 77 -3.80 -7.21 -10.95
N TRP A 78 -4.09 -7.70 -9.75
CA TRP A 78 -4.67 -6.94 -8.66
C TRP A 78 -3.58 -6.44 -7.69
N ILE A 79 -3.92 -5.46 -6.86
CA ILE A 79 -3.04 -4.87 -5.86
C ILE A 79 -3.81 -4.57 -4.59
N ASP A 80 -3.10 -4.62 -3.48
CA ASP A 80 -3.57 -4.17 -2.19
C ASP A 80 -3.70 -2.64 -2.12
N GLY A 81 -4.60 -2.18 -1.29
CA GLY A 81 -4.85 -0.77 -1.01
C GLY A 81 -4.97 -0.52 0.49
N VAL A 82 -6.04 0.16 0.89
CA VAL A 82 -6.23 0.56 2.29
C VAL A 82 -6.39 -0.67 3.19
N ARG A 83 -5.59 -0.68 4.28
CA ARG A 83 -5.67 -1.64 5.37
C ARG A 83 -6.38 -1.00 6.57
N ARG A 84 -7.29 -1.75 7.21
CA ARG A 84 -8.00 -1.35 8.43
C ARG A 84 -7.94 -2.47 9.46
N SER A 85 -7.81 -2.13 10.74
CA SER A 85 -7.93 -3.13 11.81
C SER A 85 -9.37 -3.64 11.85
N PHE A 86 -9.55 -4.94 12.06
CA PHE A 86 -10.87 -5.55 12.18
C PHE A 86 -11.09 -6.04 13.61
N ASP A 87 -10.27 -6.98 14.09
CA ASP A 87 -10.26 -7.45 15.47
C ASP A 87 -8.83 -7.72 15.97
N LYS A 88 -8.68 -8.39 17.10
CA LYS A 88 -7.37 -8.74 17.68
C LYS A 88 -6.54 -9.65 16.80
N ASP A 89 -7.18 -10.54 16.03
CA ASP A 89 -6.55 -11.60 15.24
C ASP A 89 -6.48 -11.25 13.75
N SER A 90 -7.28 -10.27 13.29
CA SER A 90 -7.43 -9.98 11.87
C SER A 90 -7.49 -8.49 11.54
N PHE A 91 -7.38 -8.20 10.25
CA PHE A 91 -7.52 -6.89 9.64
C PHE A 91 -8.08 -7.05 8.23
N THR A 92 -8.62 -5.99 7.69
CA THR A 92 -9.12 -5.98 6.31
C THR A 92 -8.18 -5.23 5.38
N VAL A 93 -8.09 -5.71 4.13
CA VAL A 93 -7.38 -5.04 3.05
C VAL A 93 -8.30 -4.95 1.84
N ARG A 94 -8.36 -3.79 1.22
CA ARG A 94 -9.04 -3.60 -0.04
C ARG A 94 -8.13 -3.97 -1.19
N PHE A 95 -8.48 -5.00 -1.95
CA PHE A 95 -7.82 -5.34 -3.20
C PHE A 95 -8.59 -4.77 -4.40
N SER A 96 -7.88 -4.41 -5.47
CA SER A 96 -8.48 -3.88 -6.70
C SER A 96 -7.60 -4.14 -7.91
N PRO A 97 -8.14 -4.15 -9.14
CA PRO A 97 -7.34 -4.22 -10.34
C PRO A 97 -6.31 -3.08 -10.38
N ARG A 98 -5.09 -3.39 -10.82
CA ARG A 98 -4.07 -2.37 -11.06
C ARG A 98 -4.49 -1.46 -12.21
N ARG A 99 -4.37 -0.17 -12.01
CA ARG A 99 -4.55 0.82 -13.08
C ARG A 99 -3.35 0.78 -14.02
N GLY A 100 -3.59 0.96 -15.31
CA GLY A 100 -2.51 1.16 -16.29
C GLY A 100 -1.58 2.30 -15.86
N GLY A 101 -0.27 2.12 -16.02
CA GLY A 101 0.74 3.10 -15.60
C GLY A 101 0.92 3.25 -14.09
N SER A 102 0.29 2.41 -13.25
CA SER A 102 0.53 2.44 -11.79
C SER A 102 1.97 2.07 -11.47
N ILE A 103 2.53 2.73 -10.45
CA ILE A 103 3.89 2.48 -9.98
C ILE A 103 3.97 1.09 -9.35
N TRP A 104 5.01 0.33 -9.68
CA TRP A 104 5.35 -0.92 -9.02
C TRP A 104 6.47 -0.69 -8.00
N SER A 105 6.28 -1.19 -6.79
CA SER A 105 7.36 -1.26 -5.81
C SER A 105 8.36 -2.36 -6.18
N LEU A 106 9.63 -2.21 -5.80
CA LEU A 106 10.64 -3.27 -6.03
C LEU A 106 10.24 -4.58 -5.35
N VAL A 107 9.59 -4.49 -4.18
CA VAL A 107 9.05 -5.65 -3.46
C VAL A 107 8.02 -6.38 -4.30
N ASN A 108 7.03 -5.64 -4.87
CA ASN A 108 6.00 -6.26 -5.71
C ASN A 108 6.55 -6.76 -7.05
N VAL A 109 7.60 -6.13 -7.59
CA VAL A 109 8.33 -6.66 -8.76
C VAL A 109 8.99 -7.99 -8.42
N GLY A 110 9.67 -8.10 -7.27
CA GLY A 110 10.26 -9.36 -6.81
C GLY A 110 9.22 -10.47 -6.62
N HIS A 111 8.06 -10.15 -6.02
CA HIS A 111 6.94 -11.10 -5.91
C HIS A 111 6.46 -11.55 -7.31
N ALA A 112 6.22 -10.63 -8.23
CA ALA A 112 5.74 -10.96 -9.57
C ALA A 112 6.75 -11.83 -10.34
N GLN A 113 8.05 -11.51 -10.29
CA GLN A 113 9.11 -12.30 -10.92
C GLN A 113 9.15 -13.73 -10.37
N ARG A 114 9.06 -13.90 -9.04
CA ARG A 114 8.97 -15.22 -8.42
C ARG A 114 7.73 -15.98 -8.89
N LEU A 115 6.56 -15.34 -8.89
CA LEU A 115 5.30 -15.95 -9.30
C LEU A 115 5.29 -16.32 -10.79
N ILE A 116 5.99 -15.58 -11.64
CA ILE A 116 6.22 -15.93 -13.07
C ILE A 116 7.06 -17.19 -13.16
N LYS A 117 8.20 -17.23 -12.45
CA LYS A 117 9.09 -18.40 -12.41
C LYS A 117 8.37 -19.66 -11.92
N ASP A 118 7.49 -19.50 -10.94
CA ASP A 118 6.69 -20.60 -10.37
C ASP A 118 5.50 -21.00 -11.27
N GLY A 119 5.30 -20.38 -12.45
CA GLY A 119 4.20 -20.66 -13.36
C GLY A 119 2.81 -20.30 -12.83
N ARG A 120 2.72 -19.48 -11.78
CA ARG A 120 1.47 -19.15 -11.08
C ARG A 120 0.70 -17.99 -11.70
N MET A 121 1.35 -17.14 -12.51
CA MET A 121 0.75 -15.91 -13.06
C MET A 121 -0.33 -16.24 -14.10
N ALA A 122 -1.52 -15.66 -13.92
CA ALA A 122 -2.55 -15.67 -14.95
C ALA A 122 -2.22 -14.66 -16.07
N LYS A 123 -2.88 -14.79 -17.22
CA LYS A 123 -2.68 -13.88 -18.37
C LYS A 123 -2.87 -12.41 -18.00
N SER A 124 -3.90 -12.08 -17.21
CA SER A 124 -4.17 -10.72 -16.72
C SER A 124 -3.04 -10.17 -15.83
N GLY A 125 -2.46 -11.01 -14.96
CA GLY A 125 -1.31 -10.64 -14.13
C GLY A 125 -0.06 -10.38 -14.96
N LEU A 126 0.23 -11.22 -15.98
CA LEU A 126 1.34 -11.03 -16.89
C LEU A 126 1.21 -9.72 -17.67
N VAL A 127 0.02 -9.43 -18.22
CA VAL A 127 -0.26 -8.17 -18.92
C VAL A 127 -0.04 -6.97 -18.01
N ALA A 128 -0.56 -7.01 -16.77
CA ALA A 128 -0.39 -5.93 -15.80
C ALA A 128 1.09 -5.73 -15.43
N PHE A 129 1.87 -6.79 -15.34
CA PHE A 129 3.30 -6.72 -15.03
C PHE A 129 4.13 -6.21 -16.22
N GLN A 130 3.85 -6.67 -17.42
CA GLN A 130 4.56 -6.25 -18.63
C GLN A 130 4.26 -4.81 -19.05
N SER A 131 3.04 -4.32 -18.78
CA SER A 131 2.65 -2.93 -19.06
C SER A 131 3.13 -1.92 -18.03
N ARG A 132 3.95 -2.33 -17.04
CA ARG A 132 4.51 -1.40 -16.05
C ARG A 132 5.48 -0.42 -16.70
N ASP A 133 5.51 0.80 -16.21
CA ASP A 133 6.54 1.77 -16.58
C ASP A 133 7.81 1.46 -15.76
N GLU A 134 8.84 0.96 -16.43
CA GLU A 134 10.12 0.61 -15.78
C GLU A 134 10.83 1.83 -15.21
N LYS A 135 10.70 3.01 -15.83
CA LYS A 135 11.27 4.26 -15.34
C LYS A 135 10.63 4.74 -14.04
N ARG A 136 9.40 4.30 -13.78
CA ARG A 136 8.65 4.61 -12.56
C ARG A 136 8.67 3.47 -11.54
N THR A 137 9.26 2.31 -11.90
CA THR A 137 9.41 1.17 -10.99
C THR A 137 10.39 1.52 -9.89
N GLY A 138 10.07 1.22 -8.63
CA GLY A 138 10.91 1.50 -7.47
C GLY A 138 10.98 2.99 -7.06
N VAL A 139 10.23 3.88 -7.72
CA VAL A 139 10.19 5.33 -7.39
C VAL A 139 9.33 5.60 -6.14
N TYR A 140 8.78 4.59 -5.50
CA TYR A 140 8.10 4.81 -4.23
C TYR A 140 9.05 5.42 -3.22
N SER A 141 8.67 6.57 -2.69
CA SER A 141 9.39 7.27 -1.63
C SER A 141 9.68 6.40 -0.40
N PHE A 142 9.00 5.26 -0.29
CA PHE A 142 9.20 4.27 0.75
C PHE A 142 10.48 3.44 0.55
N GLU A 143 10.85 3.10 -0.68
CA GLU A 143 12.01 2.24 -1.00
C GLU A 143 13.31 3.03 -1.11
N GLN A 144 13.19 4.32 -1.42
CA GLN A 144 14.31 5.27 -1.45
C GLN A 144 14.34 6.16 -0.19
N ARG A 145 13.78 5.72 0.92
CA ARG A 145 13.82 6.50 2.17
C ARG A 145 15.25 6.73 2.60
N PRO A 146 15.70 7.98 2.64
CA PRO A 146 16.97 8.28 3.30
C PRO A 146 16.91 7.74 4.73
N THR A 147 17.73 6.75 5.04
CA THR A 147 17.83 6.17 6.38
C THR A 147 18.79 6.97 7.27
N GLU A 148 19.53 7.90 6.66
CA GLU A 148 20.55 8.72 7.29
C GLU A 148 20.40 10.19 6.93
N LEU A 149 20.93 11.06 7.77
CA LEU A 149 21.07 12.48 7.49
C LEU A 149 22.20 12.69 6.46
N SER A 150 22.09 13.73 5.64
CA SER A 150 23.19 14.08 4.73
C SER A 150 24.46 14.44 5.50
N PRO A 151 25.66 14.32 4.90
CA PRO A 151 26.92 14.65 5.58
C PRO A 151 26.95 16.06 6.17
N GLY A 152 26.34 17.05 5.49
CA GLY A 152 26.21 18.43 5.99
C GLY A 152 25.36 18.51 7.25
N HIS A 153 24.18 17.86 7.24
CA HIS A 153 23.30 17.80 8.39
C HIS A 153 23.91 17.04 9.57
N VAL A 154 24.67 15.96 9.31
CA VAL A 154 25.42 15.24 10.36
C VAL A 154 26.47 16.13 11.00
N ARG A 155 27.28 16.88 10.22
CA ARG A 155 28.27 17.81 10.77
C ARG A 155 27.61 18.85 11.69
N LYS A 156 26.52 19.47 11.21
CA LYS A 156 25.74 20.45 11.99
C LYS A 156 25.14 19.84 13.27
N PHE A 157 24.65 18.62 13.24
CA PHE A 157 24.13 17.94 14.40
C PHE A 157 25.22 17.58 15.41
N ARG A 158 26.38 17.10 14.94
CA ARG A 158 27.53 16.73 15.78
C ARG A 158 28.13 17.92 16.53
N SER A 159 28.02 19.15 16.00
CA SER A 159 28.50 20.34 16.73
C SER A 159 27.75 20.58 18.06
N GLU A 160 26.54 20.03 18.17
CA GLU A 160 25.72 20.05 19.38
C GLU A 160 25.89 18.74 20.19
N LYS A 161 27.05 18.59 20.87
CA LYS A 161 27.49 17.32 21.51
C LYS A 161 26.39 16.62 22.31
N LYS A 162 25.77 17.34 23.29
CA LYS A 162 24.70 16.77 24.14
C LYS A 162 23.50 16.25 23.32
N ALA A 163 23.10 16.99 22.29
CA ALA A 163 21.99 16.58 21.42
C ALA A 163 22.35 15.36 20.56
N TRP A 164 23.58 15.32 20.06
CA TRP A 164 24.09 14.20 19.28
C TRP A 164 24.18 12.90 20.10
N GLU A 165 24.72 12.96 21.31
CA GLU A 165 24.80 11.83 22.24
C GLU A 165 23.41 11.25 22.53
N PHE A 166 22.44 12.12 22.87
CA PHE A 166 21.05 11.67 23.04
C PHE A 166 20.51 11.01 21.79
N PHE A 167 20.70 11.60 20.61
CA PHE A 167 20.23 11.01 19.35
C PHE A 167 20.85 9.64 19.07
N GLN A 168 22.16 9.48 19.33
CA GLN A 168 22.84 8.20 19.12
C GLN A 168 22.40 7.12 20.12
N SER A 169 22.02 7.48 21.34
CA SER A 169 21.49 6.54 22.33
C SER A 169 20.08 6.04 22.01
N GLN A 170 19.39 6.68 21.06
CA GLN A 170 18.04 6.28 20.70
C GLN A 170 18.00 4.98 19.87
N ALA A 171 16.88 4.26 19.99
CA ALA A 171 16.65 3.02 19.24
C ALA A 171 16.83 3.22 17.72
N PRO A 172 17.36 2.22 16.99
CA PRO A 172 17.64 2.34 15.54
C PRO A 172 16.44 2.78 14.71
N TRP A 173 15.24 2.36 15.08
CA TRP A 173 14.01 2.78 14.39
C TRP A 173 13.78 4.29 14.51
N TYR A 174 14.00 4.89 15.69
CA TYR A 174 13.82 6.33 15.91
C TYR A 174 14.83 7.12 15.09
N ARG A 175 16.09 6.72 15.10
CA ARG A 175 17.18 7.37 14.32
C ARG A 175 16.83 7.38 12.83
N ARG A 176 16.45 6.23 12.26
CA ARG A 176 16.07 6.12 10.84
C ARG A 176 14.83 6.97 10.52
N THR A 177 13.80 6.92 11.37
CA THR A 177 12.56 7.65 11.11
C THR A 177 12.75 9.16 11.24
N SER A 178 13.56 9.61 12.20
CA SER A 178 13.94 11.02 12.36
C SER A 178 14.77 11.53 11.18
N ALA A 179 15.76 10.75 10.72
CA ALA A 179 16.53 11.09 9.52
C ALA A 179 15.62 11.21 8.29
N PHE A 180 14.74 10.25 8.09
CA PHE A 180 13.74 10.32 7.02
C PHE A 180 12.84 11.55 7.15
N TRP A 181 12.33 11.87 8.34
CA TRP A 181 11.48 13.03 8.55
C TRP A 181 12.17 14.34 8.16
N VAL A 182 13.46 14.49 8.47
CA VAL A 182 14.26 15.63 8.03
C VAL A 182 14.45 15.60 6.52
N MET A 183 14.95 14.50 5.97
CA MET A 183 15.43 14.41 4.58
C MET A 183 14.31 14.31 3.54
N SER A 184 13.09 13.90 3.94
CA SER A 184 11.94 13.79 3.03
C SER A 184 11.38 15.13 2.56
N ALA A 185 11.76 16.23 3.19
CA ALA A 185 11.33 17.56 2.74
C ALA A 185 11.93 17.89 1.39
N LYS A 186 11.11 18.43 0.47
CA LYS A 186 11.55 18.79 -0.88
C LYS A 186 12.48 20.01 -0.88
N ARG A 187 12.19 21.02 -0.02
CA ARG A 187 12.95 22.25 0.07
C ARG A 187 14.02 22.14 1.14
N GLU A 188 15.23 22.64 0.85
CA GLU A 188 16.34 22.62 1.81
C GLU A 188 16.04 23.43 3.06
N GLU A 189 15.40 24.59 2.94
CA GLU A 189 14.94 25.38 4.07
C GLU A 189 14.07 24.57 5.05
N THR A 190 13.19 23.71 4.52
CA THR A 190 12.35 22.85 5.34
C THR A 190 13.17 21.73 6.02
N ARG A 191 14.20 21.21 5.35
CA ARG A 191 15.14 20.25 5.95
C ARG A 191 15.89 20.86 7.12
N GLU A 192 16.42 22.05 6.92
CA GLU A 192 17.13 22.83 7.95
C GLU A 192 16.22 23.11 9.16
N LYS A 193 14.99 23.56 8.93
CA LYS A 193 14.00 23.79 9.97
C LYS A 193 13.71 22.50 10.76
N ARG A 194 13.51 21.39 10.08
CA ARG A 194 13.27 20.08 10.71
C ARG A 194 14.49 19.58 11.48
N LEU A 195 15.70 19.77 10.94
CA LEU A 195 16.94 19.46 11.64
C LEU A 195 17.04 20.28 12.93
N GLY A 196 16.76 21.58 12.88
CA GLY A 196 16.75 22.44 14.08
C GLY A 196 15.79 21.94 15.16
N ILE A 197 14.60 21.49 14.77
CA ILE A 197 13.62 20.88 15.70
C ILE A 197 14.20 19.57 16.30
N LEU A 198 14.79 18.71 15.48
CA LEU A 198 15.39 17.46 15.94
C LEU A 198 16.53 17.73 16.96
N ILE A 199 17.41 18.68 16.66
CA ILE A 199 18.50 19.10 17.55
C ILE A 199 17.94 19.66 18.87
N ALA A 200 16.98 20.58 18.80
CA ALA A 200 16.38 21.20 19.98
C ALA A 200 15.67 20.18 20.89
N CYS A 201 14.95 19.23 20.32
CA CYS A 201 14.33 18.15 21.08
C CYS A 201 15.38 17.21 21.70
N SER A 202 16.39 16.82 20.93
CA SER A 202 17.48 15.97 21.41
C SER A 202 18.28 16.62 22.54
N ARG A 203 18.52 17.94 22.48
CA ARG A 203 19.18 18.70 23.56
C ARG A 203 18.41 18.62 24.87
N ARG A 204 17.07 18.53 24.80
CA ARG A 204 16.19 18.39 25.97
C ARG A 204 15.99 16.93 26.39
N GLY A 205 16.64 15.98 25.76
CA GLY A 205 16.44 14.55 26.03
C GLY A 205 15.06 14.02 25.65
N ALA A 206 14.39 14.64 24.68
CA ALA A 206 13.04 14.30 24.26
C ALA A 206 12.98 13.92 22.76
N PRO A 207 12.11 12.99 22.37
CA PRO A 207 11.85 12.70 20.96
C PRO A 207 11.11 13.86 20.29
N ILE A 208 11.21 13.96 18.94
CA ILE A 208 10.43 14.93 18.19
C ILE A 208 8.93 14.64 18.31
N PRO A 209 8.06 15.66 18.45
CA PRO A 209 6.61 15.46 18.68
C PRO A 209 5.93 14.57 17.63
N ALA A 210 6.32 14.70 16.38
CA ALA A 210 5.79 13.90 15.27
C ALA A 210 6.06 12.39 15.40
N LEU A 211 7.02 11.97 16.23
CA LEU A 211 7.39 10.57 16.48
C LEU A 211 7.20 10.16 17.94
N ALA A 212 6.75 11.05 18.79
CA ALA A 212 6.42 10.72 20.17
C ALA A 212 5.25 9.71 20.16
N ARG A 213 5.45 8.55 20.79
CA ARG A 213 4.34 7.62 21.01
C ARG A 213 3.38 8.29 22.01
N PRO A 214 2.05 8.26 21.76
CA PRO A 214 1.11 8.66 22.80
C PRO A 214 1.41 7.81 24.04
N LYS A 215 1.57 8.46 25.20
CA LYS A 215 1.63 7.74 26.47
C LYS A 215 0.37 6.89 26.53
N LYS A 216 0.50 5.57 26.67
CA LYS A 216 -0.62 4.74 27.09
C LYS A 216 -1.09 5.38 28.40
N SER A 217 -2.28 5.98 28.40
CA SER A 217 -2.98 6.30 29.64
C SER A 217 -3.06 4.99 30.41
N GLY A 218 -2.44 4.97 31.58
CA GLY A 218 -2.35 3.77 32.40
C GLY A 218 -3.73 3.21 32.71
N ALA A 219 -3.79 1.89 32.70
CA ALA A 219 -4.86 1.14 33.32
C ALA A 219 -4.79 1.35 34.83
#